data_3edfba903313c7c4c409133be1d3ddea
#
_entry.id   3edfba903313c7c4c409133be1d3ddea
#
_cell.length_a   1.000
_cell.length_b   1.000
_cell.length_c   1.000
_cell.angle_alpha   90.00
_cell.angle_beta   90.00
_cell.angle_gamma   90.00
#
_symmetry.space_group_name_H-M   'P 1'
#
loop_
_entity.id
_entity.type
_entity.pdbx_description
1 polymer ?
#
loop_
_entity_poly.entity_id
_entity_poly.type
_entity_poly.pdbx_seq_one_letter_code
_entity_poly.pdbx_strand_id
1 'polypeptide(L)'
;RVRETGMYKVEPDKKAYIYYLKKAAALGQDDALLDLGYYYYNKGKYDDALDCFAQCELEVVGLYWAIATICETKKADYKNALFYYQMAMEMDFPDAIERMAEAYLGDELGLEKDEKTALKLFKRAAKLGNAAAQYNLGMAYACGYYGVTPDKDKALHWLKKSVKGENPPACLQVGLYYYYTVKTEAAYKKAFELFTDAYNFGENEAIINIGLCYLQGNGVKEDKKEAVKCFRTAAEKYSSGVAYHNLGICYENGFDVRKDYKKAIEMYGKAVENGEKAGLEGIKNVYLKMGEDKSKL
;
A
#
# COMPACT_ATOMS: atom_id res chain seq x y z
N ARG A 1 -34.00 -7.14 12.96
CA ARG A 1 -33.11 -8.26 13.37
C ARG A 1 -33.80 -9.56 12.96
N VAL A 2 -33.44 -10.12 11.79
CA VAL A 2 -33.80 -11.51 11.45
C VAL A 2 -32.72 -12.37 12.08
N ARG A 3 -33.05 -13.05 13.18
CA ARG A 3 -32.19 -14.08 13.78
C ARG A 3 -32.11 -15.25 12.78
N GLU A 4 -30.90 -15.68 12.48
CA GLU A 4 -30.63 -17.00 11.87
C GLU A 4 -31.15 -18.09 12.80
N THR A 5 -32.34 -18.58 12.54
CA THR A 5 -32.77 -19.90 13.00
C THR A 5 -32.69 -20.81 11.80
N GLY A 6 -31.75 -21.77 11.86
CA GLY A 6 -31.41 -22.69 10.78
C GLY A 6 -32.51 -23.67 10.38
N MET A 7 -33.54 -23.21 9.68
CA MET A 7 -34.56 -24.10 9.16
C MET A 7 -35.04 -23.85 7.73
N TYR A 8 -34.67 -22.73 7.12
CA TYR A 8 -34.87 -22.53 5.69
C TYR A 8 -33.71 -21.73 5.11
N LYS A 9 -32.88 -22.35 4.25
CA LYS A 9 -31.96 -21.62 3.36
C LYS A 9 -32.80 -20.92 2.29
N VAL A 10 -33.45 -19.83 2.63
CA VAL A 10 -33.94 -18.86 1.66
C VAL A 10 -32.79 -17.91 1.42
N GLU A 11 -32.16 -17.96 0.26
CA GLU A 11 -31.24 -16.90 -0.15
C GLU A 11 -32.03 -15.57 -0.08
N PRO A 12 -31.53 -14.57 0.65
CA PRO A 12 -32.27 -13.32 0.78
C PRO A 12 -32.44 -12.69 -0.60
N ASP A 13 -33.68 -12.49 -1.04
CA ASP A 13 -33.97 -11.74 -2.25
C ASP A 13 -33.47 -10.31 -2.10
N LYS A 14 -32.29 -10.02 -2.67
CA LYS A 14 -31.67 -8.70 -2.63
C LYS A 14 -32.59 -7.60 -3.14
N LYS A 15 -33.48 -7.89 -4.10
CA LYS A 15 -34.43 -6.90 -4.64
C LYS A 15 -35.52 -6.58 -3.62
N ALA A 16 -36.08 -7.60 -2.97
CA ALA A 16 -37.06 -7.43 -1.92
C ALA A 16 -36.45 -6.69 -0.72
N TYR A 17 -35.22 -7.04 -0.31
CA TYR A 17 -34.52 -6.34 0.77
C TYR A 17 -34.40 -4.84 0.48
N ILE A 18 -33.89 -4.43 -0.69
CA ILE A 18 -33.74 -3.02 -1.06
C ILE A 18 -35.10 -2.32 -1.18
N TYR A 19 -36.14 -3.00 -1.64
CA TYR A 19 -37.48 -2.44 -1.72
C TYR A 19 -38.01 -2.07 -0.33
N TYR A 20 -37.92 -2.99 0.65
CA TYR A 20 -38.35 -2.72 2.02
C TYR A 20 -37.45 -1.72 2.74
N LEU A 21 -36.13 -1.74 2.48
CA LEU A 21 -35.19 -0.76 3.00
C LEU A 21 -35.57 0.66 2.56
N LYS A 22 -35.89 0.87 1.29
CA LYS A 22 -36.37 2.17 0.77
C LYS A 22 -37.68 2.62 1.43
N LYS A 23 -38.58 1.69 1.68
CA LYS A 23 -39.85 2.02 2.39
C LYS A 23 -39.60 2.44 3.84
N ALA A 24 -38.73 1.73 4.55
CA ALA A 24 -38.37 2.05 5.91
C ALA A 24 -37.64 3.41 6.01
N ALA A 25 -36.69 3.66 5.09
CA ALA A 25 -36.00 4.96 4.99
C ALA A 25 -36.97 6.13 4.69
N ALA A 26 -37.94 5.90 3.77
CA ALA A 26 -38.98 6.92 3.50
C ALA A 26 -39.91 7.23 4.69
N LEU A 27 -39.94 6.35 5.70
CA LEU A 27 -40.62 6.58 6.97
C LEU A 27 -39.68 7.21 8.02
N GLY A 28 -38.50 7.61 7.67
CA GLY A 28 -37.52 8.26 8.55
C GLY A 28 -36.85 7.32 9.56
N GLN A 29 -36.81 6.00 9.29
CA GLN A 29 -36.08 5.08 10.18
C GLN A 29 -34.57 5.23 9.98
N ASP A 30 -33.86 5.68 11.01
CA ASP A 30 -32.41 5.96 10.94
C ASP A 30 -31.55 4.78 10.52
N ASP A 31 -31.79 3.59 11.09
CA ASP A 31 -31.08 2.36 10.68
C ASP A 31 -31.26 2.08 9.17
N ALA A 32 -32.48 2.32 8.65
CA ALA A 32 -32.74 2.12 7.23
C ALA A 32 -32.13 3.21 6.34
N LEU A 33 -32.11 4.45 6.81
CA LEU A 33 -31.40 5.57 6.14
C LEU A 33 -29.91 5.30 6.07
N LEU A 34 -29.32 4.84 7.18
CA LEU A 34 -27.90 4.49 7.24
C LEU A 34 -27.54 3.35 6.27
N ASP A 35 -28.30 2.25 6.31
CA ASP A 35 -28.08 1.09 5.44
C ASP A 35 -28.29 1.44 3.96
N LEU A 36 -29.30 2.24 3.65
CA LEU A 36 -29.58 2.70 2.29
C LEU A 36 -28.49 3.66 1.78
N GLY A 37 -28.02 4.54 2.64
CA GLY A 37 -26.89 5.41 2.35
C GLY A 37 -25.63 4.62 2.00
N TYR A 38 -25.26 3.61 2.80
CA TYR A 38 -24.15 2.71 2.48
C TYR A 38 -24.38 1.87 1.21
N TYR A 39 -25.60 1.44 0.97
CA TYR A 39 -25.95 0.78 -0.29
C TYR A 39 -25.67 1.68 -1.50
N TYR A 40 -26.08 2.94 -1.45
CA TYR A 40 -25.82 3.91 -2.52
C TYR A 40 -24.33 4.26 -2.62
N TYR A 41 -23.63 4.45 -1.51
CA TYR A 41 -22.19 4.65 -1.45
C TYR A 41 -21.43 3.54 -2.19
N ASN A 42 -21.74 2.27 -1.88
CA ASN A 42 -21.13 1.10 -2.52
C ASN A 42 -21.49 0.93 -4.00
N LYS A 43 -22.55 1.61 -4.47
CA LYS A 43 -22.95 1.68 -5.89
C LYS A 43 -22.36 2.88 -6.61
N GLY A 44 -21.58 3.71 -5.94
CA GLY A 44 -21.03 4.95 -6.48
C GLY A 44 -22.07 6.06 -6.70
N LYS A 45 -23.25 5.93 -6.12
CA LYS A 45 -24.33 6.91 -6.16
C LYS A 45 -24.21 7.87 -4.98
N TYR A 46 -23.21 8.73 -5.07
CA TYR A 46 -22.78 9.53 -3.91
C TYR A 46 -23.81 10.60 -3.49
N ASP A 47 -24.57 11.18 -4.44
CA ASP A 47 -25.63 12.14 -4.12
C ASP A 47 -26.78 11.48 -3.37
N ASP A 48 -27.26 10.32 -3.87
CA ASP A 48 -28.28 9.52 -3.19
C ASP A 48 -27.81 9.07 -1.79
N ALA A 49 -26.52 8.77 -1.64
CA ALA A 49 -25.92 8.41 -0.35
C ALA A 49 -25.93 9.58 0.63
N LEU A 50 -25.47 10.76 0.19
CA LEU A 50 -25.48 11.97 1.01
C LEU A 50 -26.89 12.39 1.44
N ASP A 51 -27.89 12.26 0.54
CA ASP A 51 -29.30 12.53 0.86
C ASP A 51 -29.83 11.62 1.97
N CYS A 52 -29.46 10.33 1.97
CA CYS A 52 -29.79 9.40 3.02
C CYS A 52 -29.07 9.74 4.33
N PHE A 53 -27.79 10.01 4.26
CA PHE A 53 -26.97 10.34 5.42
C PHE A 53 -27.39 11.66 6.08
N ALA A 54 -27.81 12.65 5.31
CA ALA A 54 -28.29 13.94 5.81
C ALA A 54 -29.61 13.86 6.58
N GLN A 55 -30.41 12.82 6.32
CA GLN A 55 -31.68 12.58 7.02
C GLN A 55 -31.51 11.66 8.25
N CYS A 56 -30.35 11.02 8.40
CA CYS A 56 -30.05 10.10 9.50
C CYS A 56 -29.58 10.89 10.72
N GLU A 57 -30.28 10.74 11.84
CA GLU A 57 -29.95 11.40 13.13
C GLU A 57 -28.96 10.58 13.98
N LEU A 58 -28.52 9.41 13.52
CA LEU A 58 -27.56 8.59 14.25
C LEU A 58 -26.16 9.22 14.27
N GLU A 59 -25.63 9.40 15.46
CA GLU A 59 -24.23 9.81 15.66
C GLU A 59 -23.32 8.58 15.63
N VAL A 60 -23.03 8.09 14.41
CA VAL A 60 -22.15 6.93 14.23
C VAL A 60 -20.91 7.33 13.42
N VAL A 61 -19.76 6.91 13.91
CA VAL A 61 -18.47 7.29 13.33
C VAL A 61 -18.32 6.92 11.85
N GLY A 62 -18.89 5.77 11.44
CA GLY A 62 -18.87 5.33 10.05
C GLY A 62 -19.65 6.27 9.11
N LEU A 63 -20.72 6.88 9.59
CA LEU A 63 -21.49 7.90 8.86
C LEU A 63 -20.63 9.12 8.57
N TYR A 64 -19.98 9.69 9.58
CA TYR A 64 -19.12 10.87 9.44
C TYR A 64 -17.95 10.60 8.51
N TRP A 65 -17.31 9.44 8.65
CA TRP A 65 -16.24 9.00 7.76
C TRP A 65 -16.71 8.90 6.29
N ALA A 66 -17.86 8.27 6.03
CA ALA A 66 -18.40 8.13 4.68
C ALA A 66 -18.73 9.48 4.05
N ILE A 67 -19.38 10.39 4.79
CA ILE A 67 -19.68 11.74 4.30
C ILE A 67 -18.40 12.50 4.00
N ALA A 68 -17.43 12.50 4.93
CA ALA A 68 -16.13 13.17 4.75
C ALA A 68 -15.42 12.69 3.47
N THR A 69 -15.36 11.36 3.29
CA THR A 69 -14.72 10.75 2.11
C THR A 69 -15.41 11.14 0.79
N ILE A 70 -16.75 11.18 0.76
CA ILE A 70 -17.50 11.64 -0.42
C ILE A 70 -17.19 13.13 -0.70
N CYS A 71 -17.28 13.96 0.32
CA CYS A 71 -17.02 15.40 0.21
C CYS A 71 -15.62 15.66 -0.36
N GLU A 72 -14.61 15.00 0.18
CA GLU A 72 -13.23 15.15 -0.27
C GLU A 72 -13.02 14.63 -1.70
N THR A 73 -13.34 13.34 -1.94
CA THR A 73 -12.87 12.64 -3.15
C THR A 73 -13.78 12.81 -4.36
N LYS A 74 -15.08 13.10 -4.15
CA LYS A 74 -16.08 13.16 -5.23
C LYS A 74 -16.66 14.55 -5.46
N LYS A 75 -16.69 15.38 -4.43
CA LYS A 75 -17.27 16.71 -4.48
C LYS A 75 -16.24 17.83 -4.42
N ALA A 76 -14.99 17.53 -4.03
CA ALA A 76 -13.96 18.53 -3.72
C ALA A 76 -14.44 19.60 -2.72
N ASP A 77 -15.36 19.20 -1.83
CA ASP A 77 -15.90 20.06 -0.77
C ASP A 77 -15.05 19.85 0.50
N TYR A 78 -13.88 20.47 0.49
CA TYR A 78 -12.90 20.32 1.54
C TYR A 78 -13.36 20.86 2.90
N LYS A 79 -14.25 21.87 2.89
CA LYS A 79 -14.79 22.43 4.13
C LYS A 79 -15.69 21.43 4.87
N ASN A 80 -16.61 20.79 4.18
CA ASN A 80 -17.46 19.77 4.75
C ASN A 80 -16.66 18.49 5.04
N ALA A 81 -15.70 18.10 4.17
CA ALA A 81 -14.81 16.99 4.45
C ALA A 81 -14.05 17.17 5.77
N LEU A 82 -13.44 18.34 5.97
CA LEU A 82 -12.74 18.69 7.21
C LEU A 82 -13.65 18.59 8.44
N PHE A 83 -14.85 19.15 8.35
CA PHE A 83 -15.83 19.13 9.44
C PHE A 83 -16.17 17.70 9.87
N TYR A 84 -16.53 16.84 8.91
CA TYR A 84 -16.90 15.45 9.22
C TYR A 84 -15.71 14.57 9.62
N TYR A 85 -14.51 14.83 9.10
CA TYR A 85 -13.30 14.16 9.62
C TYR A 85 -13.01 14.55 11.07
N GLN A 86 -13.24 15.81 11.45
CA GLN A 86 -13.10 16.26 12.84
C GLN A 86 -14.10 15.55 13.76
N MET A 87 -15.35 15.43 13.35
CA MET A 87 -16.38 14.68 14.09
C MET A 87 -15.98 13.22 14.30
N ALA A 88 -15.50 12.54 13.23
CA ALA A 88 -15.03 11.16 13.34
C ALA A 88 -13.76 11.05 14.21
N MET A 89 -12.86 12.03 14.14
CA MET A 89 -11.65 12.10 14.96
C MET A 89 -11.96 12.30 16.46
N GLU A 90 -13.01 13.07 16.81
CA GLU A 90 -13.47 13.26 18.19
C GLU A 90 -14.01 11.96 18.79
N MET A 91 -14.54 11.07 17.95
CA MET A 91 -14.98 9.72 18.32
C MET A 91 -13.85 8.67 18.31
N ASP A 92 -12.59 9.09 18.33
CA ASP A 92 -11.41 8.23 18.29
C ASP A 92 -11.34 7.28 17.08
N PHE A 93 -11.91 7.66 15.92
CA PHE A 93 -11.83 6.84 14.71
C PHE A 93 -10.42 6.91 14.11
N PRO A 94 -9.66 5.78 14.10
CA PRO A 94 -8.24 5.82 13.79
C PRO A 94 -7.92 6.29 12.37
N ASP A 95 -8.79 5.95 11.39
CA ASP A 95 -8.57 6.32 9.99
C ASP A 95 -8.82 7.82 9.77
N ALA A 96 -9.79 8.42 10.47
CA ALA A 96 -10.00 9.87 10.40
C ALA A 96 -8.85 10.63 11.07
N ILE A 97 -8.32 10.13 12.18
CA ILE A 97 -7.16 10.72 12.86
C ILE A 97 -5.93 10.67 11.95
N GLU A 98 -5.73 9.53 11.29
CA GLU A 98 -4.62 9.34 10.34
C GLU A 98 -4.77 10.27 9.13
N ARG A 99 -5.96 10.32 8.49
CA ARG A 99 -6.22 11.21 7.35
C ARG A 99 -6.01 12.68 7.71
N MET A 100 -6.42 13.10 8.91
CA MET A 100 -6.16 14.44 9.42
C MET A 100 -4.66 14.72 9.61
N ALA A 101 -3.89 13.71 10.06
CA ALA A 101 -2.44 13.84 10.15
C ALA A 101 -1.79 14.07 8.77
N GLU A 102 -2.24 13.33 7.76
CA GLU A 102 -1.78 13.52 6.37
C GLU A 102 -2.15 14.91 5.83
N ALA A 103 -3.37 15.38 6.10
CA ALA A 103 -3.80 16.71 5.67
C ALA A 103 -2.92 17.84 6.23
N TYR A 104 -2.47 17.71 7.48
CA TYR A 104 -1.48 18.63 8.06
C TYR A 104 -0.09 18.54 7.44
N LEU A 105 0.28 17.44 6.79
CA LEU A 105 1.57 17.31 6.09
C LEU A 105 1.50 17.83 4.66
N GLY A 106 0.36 17.61 3.99
CA GLY A 106 0.18 17.89 2.57
C GLY A 106 -0.36 19.29 2.25
N ASP A 107 -0.64 20.14 3.26
CA ASP A 107 -1.37 21.42 3.05
C ASP A 107 -2.72 21.19 2.36
N GLU A 108 -3.44 20.16 2.84
CA GLU A 108 -4.69 19.69 2.26
C GLU A 108 -5.89 20.06 3.11
N LEU A 109 -7.09 19.92 2.58
CA LEU A 109 -8.37 20.22 3.25
C LEU A 109 -8.47 21.67 3.77
N GLY A 110 -7.64 22.58 3.24
CA GLY A 110 -7.57 23.97 3.72
C GLY A 110 -6.85 24.15 5.04
N LEU A 111 -6.06 23.15 5.46
CA LEU A 111 -5.21 23.23 6.66
C LEU A 111 -3.81 23.71 6.26
N GLU A 112 -3.23 24.56 7.10
CA GLU A 112 -1.82 24.92 6.96
C GLU A 112 -0.91 23.77 7.44
N LYS A 113 0.23 23.61 6.77
CA LYS A 113 1.19 22.56 7.10
C LYS A 113 1.69 22.69 8.55
N ASP A 114 1.48 21.63 9.34
CA ASP A 114 2.00 21.54 10.73
C ASP A 114 2.47 20.11 11.04
N GLU A 115 3.76 19.88 10.86
CA GLU A 115 4.41 18.58 11.12
C GLU A 115 4.32 18.15 12.59
N LYS A 116 4.25 19.09 13.54
CA LYS A 116 4.14 18.76 14.98
C LYS A 116 2.74 18.23 15.30
N THR A 117 1.71 18.86 14.75
CA THR A 117 0.32 18.39 14.89
C THR A 117 0.14 17.06 14.17
N ALA A 118 0.64 16.91 12.94
CA ALA A 118 0.64 15.65 12.22
C ALA A 118 1.26 14.51 13.04
N LEU A 119 2.45 14.73 13.62
CA LEU A 119 3.09 13.72 14.47
C LEU A 119 2.25 13.33 15.71
N LYS A 120 1.58 14.30 16.35
CA LYS A 120 0.69 14.00 17.48
C LYS A 120 -0.48 13.11 17.05
N LEU A 121 -1.07 13.41 15.90
CA LEU A 121 -2.18 12.64 15.34
C LEU A 121 -1.73 11.25 14.91
N PHE A 122 -0.59 11.10 14.22
CA PHE A 122 -0.03 9.78 13.92
C PHE A 122 0.21 8.95 15.17
N LYS A 123 0.74 9.54 16.24
CA LYS A 123 0.93 8.83 17.52
C LYS A 123 -0.41 8.38 18.13
N ARG A 124 -1.48 9.19 18.01
CA ARG A 124 -2.81 8.84 18.48
C ARG A 124 -3.40 7.70 17.65
N ALA A 125 -3.44 7.82 16.32
CA ALA A 125 -3.96 6.81 15.41
C ALA A 125 -3.19 5.48 15.51
N ALA A 126 -1.84 5.54 15.58
CA ALA A 126 -1.00 4.35 15.75
C ALA A 126 -1.26 3.59 17.05
N LYS A 127 -1.54 4.29 18.15
CA LYS A 127 -1.94 3.68 19.43
C LYS A 127 -3.32 3.02 19.35
N LEU A 128 -4.23 3.59 18.58
CA LEU A 128 -5.56 3.04 18.31
C LEU A 128 -5.56 1.88 17.30
N GLY A 129 -4.40 1.57 16.71
CA GLY A 129 -4.22 0.38 15.86
C GLY A 129 -4.21 0.65 14.35
N ASN A 130 -4.33 1.92 13.91
CA ASN A 130 -4.25 2.22 12.48
C ASN A 130 -2.88 1.84 11.91
N ALA A 131 -2.87 0.95 10.91
CA ALA A 131 -1.65 0.38 10.36
C ALA A 131 -0.84 1.40 9.52
N ALA A 132 -1.50 2.32 8.81
CA ALA A 132 -0.85 3.37 8.05
C ALA A 132 -0.16 4.37 9.00
N ALA A 133 -0.83 4.80 10.06
CA ALA A 133 -0.23 5.65 11.09
C ALA A 133 0.95 4.97 11.80
N GLN A 134 0.88 3.66 12.05
CA GLN A 134 2.00 2.89 12.60
C GLN A 134 3.18 2.86 11.64
N TYR A 135 2.94 2.71 10.32
CA TYR A 135 3.97 2.81 9.29
C TYR A 135 4.59 4.21 9.27
N ASN A 136 3.76 5.26 9.16
CA ASN A 136 4.22 6.65 9.14
C ASN A 136 5.05 7.01 10.37
N LEU A 137 4.63 6.56 11.55
CA LEU A 137 5.38 6.75 12.80
C LEU A 137 6.69 5.94 12.81
N GLY A 138 6.68 4.73 12.28
CA GLY A 138 7.87 3.90 12.11
C GLY A 138 8.91 4.57 11.20
N MET A 139 8.46 5.10 10.06
CA MET A 139 9.30 5.84 9.12
C MET A 139 9.81 7.16 9.72
N ALA A 140 8.97 7.85 10.50
CA ALA A 140 9.41 9.06 11.22
C ALA A 140 10.60 8.76 12.12
N TYR A 141 10.56 7.68 12.90
CA TYR A 141 11.70 7.26 13.73
C TYR A 141 12.88 6.70 12.93
N ALA A 142 12.64 6.08 11.77
CA ALA A 142 13.73 5.58 10.93
C ALA A 142 14.56 6.72 10.31
N CYS A 143 13.89 7.76 9.82
CA CYS A 143 14.47 8.83 9.03
C CYS A 143 14.61 10.17 9.77
N GLY A 144 14.03 10.32 10.96
CA GLY A 144 14.02 11.57 11.70
C GLY A 144 13.01 12.60 11.17
N TYR A 145 11.93 12.15 10.50
CA TYR A 145 10.89 13.05 10.01
C TYR A 145 10.12 13.71 11.16
N TYR A 146 9.50 14.84 10.88
CA TYR A 146 8.64 15.60 11.80
C TYR A 146 9.36 16.03 13.09
N GLY A 147 10.70 16.20 13.03
CA GLY A 147 11.53 16.65 14.14
C GLY A 147 11.75 15.62 15.25
N VAL A 148 11.48 14.33 15.00
CA VAL A 148 11.86 13.28 15.96
C VAL A 148 13.31 12.88 15.77
N THR A 149 13.99 12.53 16.88
CA THR A 149 15.33 11.93 16.80
C THR A 149 15.23 10.52 16.22
N PRO A 150 16.05 10.16 15.22
CA PRO A 150 16.10 8.80 14.69
C PRO A 150 16.33 7.76 15.79
N ASP A 151 15.54 6.69 15.76
CA ASP A 151 15.56 5.61 16.75
C ASP A 151 15.16 4.30 16.05
N LYS A 152 16.16 3.45 15.79
CA LYS A 152 15.97 2.20 15.04
C LYS A 152 15.04 1.21 15.76
N ASP A 153 15.09 1.16 17.08
CA ASP A 153 14.29 0.22 17.87
C ASP A 153 12.81 0.63 17.85
N LYS A 154 12.54 1.93 18.01
CA LYS A 154 11.19 2.48 17.88
C LYS A 154 10.67 2.35 16.45
N ALA A 155 11.51 2.61 15.45
CA ALA A 155 11.14 2.42 14.04
C ALA A 155 10.70 0.98 13.80
N LEU A 156 11.53 0.02 14.15
CA LEU A 156 11.23 -1.41 13.95
C LEU A 156 10.02 -1.87 14.77
N HIS A 157 9.84 -1.36 15.99
CA HIS A 157 8.67 -1.65 16.81
C HIS A 157 7.36 -1.25 16.11
N TRP A 158 7.28 -0.01 15.60
CA TRP A 158 6.08 0.47 14.94
C TRP A 158 5.87 -0.17 13.58
N LEU A 159 6.92 -0.36 12.78
CA LEU A 159 6.84 -1.07 11.50
C LEU A 159 6.34 -2.52 11.68
N LYS A 160 6.81 -3.25 12.70
CA LYS A 160 6.31 -4.61 13.01
C LYS A 160 4.86 -4.62 13.46
N LYS A 161 4.36 -3.57 14.12
CA LYS A 161 2.93 -3.42 14.41
C LYS A 161 2.13 -3.21 13.13
N SER A 162 2.61 -2.35 12.25
CA SER A 162 2.00 -2.06 10.96
C SER A 162 1.92 -3.31 10.07
N VAL A 163 2.96 -4.18 10.09
CA VAL A 163 2.93 -5.49 9.40
C VAL A 163 1.77 -6.37 9.90
N LYS A 164 1.47 -6.36 11.21
CA LYS A 164 0.33 -7.14 11.75
C LYS A 164 -1.02 -6.62 11.25
N GLY A 165 -1.10 -5.36 10.85
CA GLY A 165 -2.25 -4.74 10.21
C GLY A 165 -2.19 -4.84 8.68
N GLU A 166 -1.37 -5.75 8.13
CA GLU A 166 -1.28 -6.04 6.69
C GLU A 166 -0.93 -4.82 5.82
N ASN A 167 -0.20 -3.86 6.37
CA ASN A 167 0.22 -2.67 5.63
C ASN A 167 1.35 -3.04 4.63
N PRO A 168 1.11 -2.89 3.30
CA PRO A 168 2.05 -3.38 2.29
C PRO A 168 3.43 -2.70 2.35
N PRO A 169 3.55 -1.37 2.45
CA PRO A 169 4.83 -0.69 2.63
C PRO A 169 5.58 -1.15 3.89
N ALA A 170 4.88 -1.42 5.00
CA ALA A 170 5.54 -1.90 6.21
C ALA A 170 6.11 -3.32 6.02
N CYS A 171 5.38 -4.20 5.33
CA CYS A 171 5.87 -5.53 4.98
C CYS A 171 7.15 -5.43 4.15
N LEU A 172 7.19 -4.55 3.15
CA LEU A 172 8.39 -4.30 2.34
C LEU A 172 9.55 -3.80 3.21
N GLN A 173 9.34 -2.77 4.04
CA GLN A 173 10.41 -2.17 4.85
C GLN A 173 10.98 -3.15 5.89
N VAL A 174 10.13 -3.92 6.57
CA VAL A 174 10.58 -4.94 7.53
C VAL A 174 11.27 -6.10 6.81
N GLY A 175 10.80 -6.48 5.62
CA GLY A 175 11.46 -7.46 4.76
C GLY A 175 12.87 -7.02 4.38
N LEU A 176 13.06 -5.77 3.93
CA LEU A 176 14.36 -5.18 3.62
C LEU A 176 15.29 -5.15 4.85
N TYR A 177 14.76 -4.83 6.04
CA TYR A 177 15.53 -4.90 7.28
C TYR A 177 16.06 -6.32 7.54
N TYR A 178 15.22 -7.34 7.45
CA TYR A 178 15.68 -8.72 7.64
C TYR A 178 16.68 -9.15 6.57
N TYR A 179 16.46 -8.77 5.33
CA TYR A 179 17.30 -9.17 4.20
C TYR A 179 18.70 -8.53 4.25
N TYR A 180 18.79 -7.22 4.48
CA TYR A 180 20.06 -6.49 4.40
C TYR A 180 20.78 -6.30 5.73
N THR A 181 20.07 -6.36 6.86
CA THR A 181 20.66 -6.06 8.17
C THR A 181 20.92 -7.31 9.00
N VAL A 182 19.93 -8.20 9.11
CA VAL A 182 20.05 -9.41 9.99
C VAL A 182 20.84 -10.52 9.28
N LYS A 183 20.58 -10.79 8.01
CA LYS A 183 21.36 -11.68 7.11
C LYS A 183 21.59 -13.10 7.64
N THR A 184 20.64 -13.67 8.36
CA THR A 184 20.65 -15.09 8.74
C THR A 184 19.67 -15.87 7.86
N GLU A 185 19.82 -17.21 7.78
CA GLU A 185 18.91 -18.07 7.03
C GLU A 185 17.44 -17.85 7.44
N ALA A 186 17.18 -17.81 8.75
CA ALA A 186 15.85 -17.52 9.28
C ALA A 186 15.35 -16.13 8.92
N ALA A 187 16.26 -15.13 8.86
CA ALA A 187 15.92 -13.77 8.46
C ALA A 187 15.61 -13.69 6.96
N TYR A 188 16.36 -14.38 6.12
CA TYR A 188 16.06 -14.45 4.68
C TYR A 188 14.70 -15.09 4.41
N LYS A 189 14.37 -16.19 5.12
CA LYS A 189 13.05 -16.80 5.02
C LYS A 189 11.95 -15.84 5.41
N LYS A 190 12.13 -15.11 6.52
CA LYS A 190 11.16 -14.10 6.97
C LYS A 190 11.06 -12.93 5.99
N ALA A 191 12.18 -12.50 5.39
CA ALA A 191 12.17 -11.46 4.36
C ALA A 191 11.39 -11.90 3.11
N PHE A 192 11.60 -13.13 2.64
CA PHE A 192 10.86 -13.67 1.50
C PHE A 192 9.34 -13.73 1.75
N GLU A 193 8.91 -14.20 2.95
CA GLU A 193 7.51 -14.18 3.36
C GLU A 193 6.94 -12.75 3.31
N LEU A 194 7.64 -11.79 3.92
CA LEU A 194 7.21 -10.40 3.97
C LEU A 194 7.17 -9.71 2.61
N PHE A 195 8.12 -10.00 1.71
CA PHE A 195 8.06 -9.50 0.33
C PHE A 195 6.87 -10.10 -0.43
N THR A 196 6.55 -11.37 -0.18
CA THR A 196 5.39 -12.03 -0.78
C THR A 196 4.10 -11.41 -0.27
N ASP A 197 3.98 -11.17 1.03
CA ASP A 197 2.83 -10.49 1.63
C ASP A 197 2.68 -9.06 1.08
N ALA A 198 3.77 -8.29 1.04
CA ALA A 198 3.78 -6.94 0.47
C ALA A 198 3.24 -6.92 -0.97
N TYR A 199 3.72 -7.83 -1.82
CA TYR A 199 3.26 -7.94 -3.20
C TYR A 199 1.78 -8.34 -3.31
N ASN A 200 1.33 -9.30 -2.50
CA ASN A 200 -0.05 -9.75 -2.47
C ASN A 200 -1.02 -8.67 -1.98
N PHE A 201 -0.55 -7.80 -1.09
CA PHE A 201 -1.32 -6.64 -0.60
C PHE A 201 -1.22 -5.40 -1.50
N GLY A 202 -0.51 -5.48 -2.63
CA GLY A 202 -0.47 -4.44 -3.65
C GLY A 202 0.81 -3.61 -3.72
N GLU A 203 1.84 -3.92 -2.93
CA GLU A 203 3.16 -3.27 -3.04
C GLU A 203 3.94 -3.88 -4.20
N ASN A 204 3.77 -3.28 -5.38
CA ASN A 204 4.26 -3.85 -6.63
C ASN A 204 5.80 -3.97 -6.70
N GLU A 205 6.53 -3.09 -6.02
CA GLU A 205 8.01 -3.13 -5.99
C GLU A 205 8.56 -4.36 -5.28
N ALA A 206 7.78 -4.96 -4.37
CA ALA A 206 8.19 -6.14 -3.63
C ALA A 206 8.51 -7.35 -4.53
N ILE A 207 7.92 -7.44 -5.74
CA ILE A 207 8.19 -8.52 -6.69
C ILE A 207 9.66 -8.56 -7.12
N ILE A 208 10.35 -7.41 -7.13
CA ILE A 208 11.79 -7.34 -7.44
C ILE A 208 12.59 -8.04 -6.35
N ASN A 209 12.23 -7.80 -5.09
CA ASN A 209 12.89 -8.42 -3.93
C ASN A 209 12.61 -9.94 -3.88
N ILE A 210 11.42 -10.38 -4.26
CA ILE A 210 11.08 -11.80 -4.45
C ILE A 210 12.00 -12.41 -5.53
N GLY A 211 12.15 -11.72 -6.66
CA GLY A 211 13.08 -12.13 -7.74
C GLY A 211 14.53 -12.25 -7.28
N LEU A 212 15.00 -11.31 -6.45
CA LEU A 212 16.35 -11.37 -5.87
C LEU A 212 16.51 -12.55 -4.89
N CYS A 213 15.47 -12.85 -4.12
CA CYS A 213 15.46 -14.04 -3.25
C CYS A 213 15.60 -15.33 -4.06
N TYR A 214 14.84 -15.49 -5.15
CA TYR A 214 14.97 -16.63 -6.05
C TYR A 214 16.33 -16.70 -6.74
N LEU A 215 16.87 -15.55 -7.16
CA LEU A 215 18.15 -15.49 -7.85
C LEU A 215 19.33 -15.96 -6.99
N GLN A 216 19.27 -15.67 -5.69
CA GLN A 216 20.35 -15.92 -4.74
C GLN A 216 20.09 -17.12 -3.81
N GLY A 217 18.86 -17.69 -3.84
CA GLY A 217 18.48 -18.76 -2.92
C GLY A 217 18.30 -18.28 -1.47
N ASN A 218 18.03 -16.98 -1.26
CA ASN A 218 17.89 -16.39 0.06
C ASN A 218 16.46 -16.56 0.59
N GLY A 219 16.29 -17.44 1.59
CA GLY A 219 15.00 -17.73 2.22
C GLY A 219 14.05 -18.61 1.38
N VAL A 220 14.44 -18.93 0.17
CA VAL A 220 13.77 -19.82 -0.78
C VAL A 220 14.82 -20.58 -1.57
N LYS A 221 14.47 -21.75 -2.14
CA LYS A 221 15.38 -22.48 -3.04
C LYS A 221 15.70 -21.62 -4.26
N GLU A 222 17.00 -21.57 -4.64
CA GLU A 222 17.43 -20.88 -5.86
C GLU A 222 16.63 -21.35 -7.07
N ASP A 223 16.06 -20.39 -7.79
CA ASP A 223 15.31 -20.61 -9.02
C ASP A 223 15.47 -19.41 -9.96
N LYS A 224 16.46 -19.48 -10.87
CA LYS A 224 16.74 -18.42 -11.84
C LYS A 224 15.59 -18.15 -12.78
N LYS A 225 14.76 -19.16 -13.05
CA LYS A 225 13.58 -19.03 -13.93
C LYS A 225 12.50 -18.16 -13.27
N GLU A 226 12.16 -18.46 -12.01
CA GLU A 226 11.22 -17.63 -11.27
C GLU A 226 11.79 -16.22 -11.04
N ALA A 227 13.09 -16.06 -10.80
CA ALA A 227 13.73 -14.75 -10.70
C ALA A 227 13.53 -13.91 -11.98
N VAL A 228 13.84 -14.46 -13.15
CA VAL A 228 13.65 -13.78 -14.44
C VAL A 228 12.17 -13.44 -14.68
N LYS A 229 11.25 -14.33 -14.31
CA LYS A 229 9.82 -14.09 -14.41
C LYS A 229 9.36 -12.91 -13.53
N CYS A 230 9.86 -12.84 -12.29
CA CYS A 230 9.58 -11.71 -11.39
C CYS A 230 10.09 -10.39 -12.00
N PHE A 231 11.34 -10.35 -12.45
CA PHE A 231 11.92 -9.14 -13.05
C PHE A 231 11.20 -8.74 -14.34
N ARG A 232 10.80 -9.70 -15.18
CA ARG A 232 10.00 -9.42 -16.38
C ARG A 232 8.66 -8.83 -16.04
N THR A 233 7.95 -9.39 -15.05
CA THR A 233 6.68 -8.86 -14.60
C THR A 233 6.83 -7.41 -14.09
N ALA A 234 7.85 -7.12 -13.29
CA ALA A 234 8.12 -5.78 -12.80
C ALA A 234 8.46 -4.79 -13.93
N ALA A 235 9.26 -5.23 -14.91
CA ALA A 235 9.65 -4.41 -16.04
C ALA A 235 8.47 -4.10 -16.99
N GLU A 236 7.72 -5.12 -17.39
CA GLU A 236 6.65 -4.99 -18.41
C GLU A 236 5.37 -4.40 -17.84
N LYS A 237 4.99 -4.78 -16.62
CA LYS A 237 3.71 -4.38 -16.03
C LYS A 237 3.81 -3.06 -15.26
N TYR A 238 4.97 -2.79 -14.66
CA TYR A 238 5.16 -1.62 -13.78
C TYR A 238 6.23 -0.65 -14.28
N SER A 239 6.83 -0.90 -15.45
CA SER A 239 7.88 -0.07 -16.06
C SER A 239 9.06 0.21 -15.11
N SER A 240 9.41 -0.76 -14.24
CA SER A 240 10.44 -0.58 -13.23
C SER A 240 11.85 -0.56 -13.83
N GLY A 241 12.56 0.56 -13.67
CA GLY A 241 13.96 0.69 -14.09
C GLY A 241 14.88 -0.32 -13.41
N VAL A 242 14.68 -0.57 -12.11
CA VAL A 242 15.43 -1.58 -11.35
C VAL A 242 15.20 -2.98 -11.90
N ALA A 243 13.98 -3.30 -12.32
CA ALA A 243 13.68 -4.60 -12.92
C ALA A 243 14.36 -4.76 -14.30
N TYR A 244 14.35 -3.74 -15.14
CA TYR A 244 15.11 -3.74 -16.39
C TYR A 244 16.61 -3.92 -16.16
N HIS A 245 17.16 -3.28 -15.13
CA HIS A 245 18.57 -3.48 -14.74
C HIS A 245 18.86 -4.94 -14.36
N ASN A 246 18.00 -5.55 -13.53
CA ASN A 246 18.14 -6.96 -13.15
C ASN A 246 17.99 -7.92 -14.36
N LEU A 247 17.10 -7.61 -15.32
CA LEU A 247 17.03 -8.35 -16.58
C LEU A 247 18.32 -8.21 -17.41
N GLY A 248 18.92 -7.03 -17.43
CA GLY A 248 20.23 -6.80 -18.02
C GLY A 248 21.29 -7.75 -17.44
N ILE A 249 21.34 -7.87 -16.11
CA ILE A 249 22.21 -8.82 -15.41
C ILE A 249 21.92 -10.27 -15.82
N CYS A 250 20.62 -10.64 -15.95
CA CYS A 250 20.24 -11.99 -16.37
C CYS A 250 20.73 -12.31 -17.79
N TYR A 251 20.58 -11.41 -18.76
CA TYR A 251 21.09 -11.61 -20.12
C TYR A 251 22.61 -11.57 -20.18
N GLU A 252 23.28 -10.73 -19.41
CA GLU A 252 24.74 -10.64 -19.33
C GLU A 252 25.35 -11.95 -18.83
N ASN A 253 24.73 -12.61 -17.84
CA ASN A 253 25.28 -13.81 -17.22
C ASN A 253 24.63 -15.11 -17.73
N GLY A 254 23.56 -15.05 -18.50
CA GLY A 254 22.84 -16.23 -18.98
C GLY A 254 22.01 -16.93 -17.89
N PHE A 255 21.34 -16.19 -16.99
CA PHE A 255 20.49 -16.74 -15.95
C PHE A 255 19.09 -17.06 -16.52
N ASP A 256 18.77 -18.35 -16.68
CA ASP A 256 17.54 -18.89 -17.34
C ASP A 256 17.23 -18.27 -18.71
N VAL A 257 18.16 -17.55 -19.30
CA VAL A 257 18.12 -16.99 -20.64
C VAL A 257 19.47 -17.23 -21.30
N ARG A 258 19.48 -17.39 -22.63
CA ARG A 258 20.76 -17.47 -23.33
C ARG A 258 21.55 -16.18 -23.10
N LYS A 259 22.84 -16.30 -22.73
CA LYS A 259 23.74 -15.15 -22.59
C LYS A 259 23.74 -14.33 -23.87
N ASP A 260 23.40 -13.04 -23.76
CA ASP A 260 23.23 -12.14 -24.89
C ASP A 260 23.61 -10.71 -24.48
N TYR A 261 24.80 -10.29 -24.82
CA TYR A 261 25.29 -8.96 -24.49
C TYR A 261 24.51 -7.83 -25.18
N LYS A 262 23.95 -8.06 -26.39
CA LYS A 262 23.14 -7.04 -27.06
C LYS A 262 21.86 -6.80 -26.31
N LYS A 263 21.17 -7.89 -25.89
CA LYS A 263 19.97 -7.77 -25.04
C LYS A 263 20.28 -7.21 -23.67
N ALA A 264 21.43 -7.54 -23.08
CA ALA A 264 21.83 -6.94 -21.81
C ALA A 264 21.95 -5.42 -21.93
N ILE A 265 22.62 -4.91 -22.99
CA ILE A 265 22.74 -3.47 -23.29
C ILE A 265 21.33 -2.86 -23.50
N GLU A 266 20.44 -3.52 -24.24
CA GLU A 266 19.07 -3.06 -24.45
C GLU A 266 18.31 -2.91 -23.11
N MET A 267 18.38 -3.92 -22.24
CA MET A 267 17.71 -3.88 -20.94
C MET A 267 18.31 -2.82 -20.02
N TYR A 268 19.61 -2.68 -19.97
CA TYR A 268 20.26 -1.60 -19.23
C TYR A 268 19.90 -0.21 -19.78
N GLY A 269 19.74 -0.05 -21.11
CA GLY A 269 19.23 1.17 -21.73
C GLY A 269 17.84 1.50 -21.25
N LYS A 270 16.92 0.53 -21.27
CA LYS A 270 15.56 0.68 -20.71
C LYS A 270 15.57 1.01 -19.22
N ALA A 271 16.52 0.45 -18.45
CA ALA A 271 16.68 0.81 -17.05
C ALA A 271 16.96 2.30 -16.88
N VAL A 272 17.87 2.85 -17.68
CA VAL A 272 18.20 4.29 -17.66
C VAL A 272 17.02 5.15 -18.09
N GLU A 273 16.29 4.77 -19.15
CA GLU A 273 15.08 5.46 -19.61
C GLU A 273 13.98 5.50 -18.53
N ASN A 274 13.92 4.47 -17.67
CA ASN A 274 13.00 4.38 -16.54
C ASN A 274 13.63 4.83 -15.20
N GLY A 275 14.68 5.65 -15.25
CA GLY A 275 15.25 6.35 -14.10
C GLY A 275 16.32 5.59 -13.31
N GLU A 276 16.65 4.33 -13.68
CA GLU A 276 17.68 3.54 -12.99
C GLU A 276 19.09 3.80 -13.58
N LYS A 277 19.81 4.71 -12.96
CA LYS A 277 21.13 5.16 -13.42
C LYS A 277 22.21 4.07 -13.43
N ALA A 278 22.05 3.02 -12.62
CA ALA A 278 22.98 1.89 -12.60
C ALA A 278 23.05 1.16 -13.96
N GLY A 279 22.05 1.32 -14.82
CA GLY A 279 22.08 0.83 -16.20
C GLY A 279 23.25 1.35 -17.01
N LEU A 280 23.72 2.59 -16.80
CA LEU A 280 24.88 3.15 -17.50
C LEU A 280 26.18 2.37 -17.19
N GLU A 281 26.39 2.03 -15.93
CA GLU A 281 27.54 1.23 -15.52
C GLU A 281 27.43 -0.22 -16.06
N GLY A 282 26.20 -0.78 -16.08
CA GLY A 282 25.93 -2.07 -16.71
C GLY A 282 26.31 -2.08 -18.17
N ILE A 283 25.93 -1.07 -18.97
CA ILE A 283 26.29 -0.94 -20.38
C ILE A 283 27.81 -0.89 -20.54
N LYS A 284 28.51 -0.05 -19.77
CA LYS A 284 29.96 0.08 -19.80
C LYS A 284 30.66 -1.25 -19.53
N ASN A 285 30.22 -1.96 -18.49
CA ASN A 285 30.79 -3.26 -18.11
C ASN A 285 30.62 -4.32 -19.21
N VAL A 286 29.44 -4.33 -19.88
CA VAL A 286 29.23 -5.24 -21.01
C VAL A 286 30.17 -4.93 -22.19
N TYR A 287 30.40 -3.65 -22.54
CA TYR A 287 31.35 -3.30 -23.59
C TYR A 287 32.78 -3.72 -23.26
N LEU A 288 33.22 -3.59 -22.01
CA LEU A 288 34.53 -4.07 -21.58
C LEU A 288 34.65 -5.60 -21.76
N LYS A 289 33.65 -6.36 -21.32
CA LYS A 289 33.61 -7.83 -21.47
C LYS A 289 33.61 -8.25 -22.96
N MET A 290 32.89 -7.52 -23.83
CA MET A 290 32.91 -7.78 -25.28
C MET A 290 34.26 -7.52 -25.90
N GLY A 291 35.00 -6.53 -25.39
CA GLY A 291 36.38 -6.25 -25.82
C GLY A 291 37.35 -7.37 -25.40
N GLU A 292 37.25 -7.83 -24.16
CA GLU A 292 38.04 -8.94 -23.63
C GLU A 292 37.74 -10.28 -24.33
N ASP A 293 36.49 -10.57 -24.65
CA ASP A 293 36.13 -11.79 -25.39
C ASP A 293 36.67 -11.80 -26.81
N LYS A 294 36.78 -10.61 -27.47
CA LYS A 294 37.40 -10.48 -28.81
C LYS A 294 38.92 -10.61 -28.78
N SER A 295 39.57 -10.28 -27.66
CA SER A 295 41.03 -10.41 -27.52
C SER A 295 41.50 -11.86 -27.29
N LYS A 296 40.57 -12.79 -27.05
CA LYS A 296 40.79 -14.22 -26.83
C LYS A 296 40.55 -15.07 -28.10
N LEU A 297 40.06 -14.46 -29.19
CA LEU A 297 39.89 -15.05 -30.51
C LEU A 297 41.03 -14.65 -31.43
#